data_e7e6e88b9ea88ba0d6277c671e21721a
#
_entry.id   e7e6e88b9ea88ba0d6277c671e21721a
#
_cell.length_a   1.000
_cell.length_b   1.000
_cell.length_c   1.000
_cell.angle_alpha   90.00
_cell.angle_beta   90.00
_cell.angle_gamma   90.00
#
_symmetry.space_group_name_H-M   'P 1'
#
loop_
_entity.id
_entity.type
_entity.pdbx_description
1 polymer ?
#
loop_
_entity_poly.entity_id
_entity_poly.type
_entity_poly.pdbx_seq_one_letter_code
_entity_poly.pdbx_strand_id
1 'polypeptide(L)'
;AMQMQEAANLMATKATLNWAALPLCGVFDTTDGAVVVVGAFKENPLQDICIAIKHAEDLSIKYPMLEDQVEAKEFLQEEFRSHFSKMSTTEAINNMEKQDLLCAPVKSLEEALKDEQTTVNQMIATMNHPIHGSIQVISSPITMSDSPFTIRHTPPGLGQHTDEILAELGLSLNDTQ
;
A
#
# COMPACT_ATOMS: atom_id res chain seq x y z
N ALA A 1 15.67 1.80 -3.37
CA ALA A 1 15.28 1.99 -4.77
C ALA A 1 14.38 0.85 -5.29
N MET A 2 14.75 -0.43 -5.11
CA MET A 2 13.92 -1.58 -5.58
C MET A 2 12.54 -1.63 -4.92
N GLN A 3 12.44 -1.50 -3.61
CA GLN A 3 11.15 -1.53 -2.90
C GLN A 3 10.21 -0.38 -3.29
N MET A 4 10.76 0.81 -3.53
CA MET A 4 9.98 1.95 -4.03
C MET A 4 9.52 1.73 -5.47
N GLN A 5 10.34 1.08 -6.30
CA GLN A 5 9.99 0.73 -7.67
C GLN A 5 8.90 -0.35 -7.72
N GLU A 6 8.94 -1.34 -6.83
CA GLU A 6 7.90 -2.37 -6.70
C GLU A 6 6.58 -1.77 -6.22
N ALA A 7 6.60 -0.87 -5.22
CA ALA A 7 5.41 -0.15 -4.78
C ALA A 7 4.84 0.74 -5.89
N ALA A 8 5.69 1.46 -6.63
CA ALA A 8 5.28 2.27 -7.76
C ALA A 8 4.72 1.42 -8.91
N ASN A 9 5.31 0.24 -9.17
CA ASN A 9 4.79 -0.70 -10.17
C ASN A 9 3.45 -1.31 -9.73
N LEU A 10 3.28 -1.62 -8.44
CA LEU A 10 2.01 -2.10 -7.89
C LEU A 10 0.91 -1.04 -8.05
N MET A 11 1.22 0.22 -7.81
CA MET A 11 0.31 1.36 -8.01
C MET A 11 0.04 1.62 -9.49
N ALA A 12 1.06 1.54 -10.35
CA ALA A 12 0.95 1.82 -11.79
C ALA A 12 0.21 0.73 -12.56
N THR A 13 0.28 -0.53 -12.12
CA THR A 13 -0.35 -1.65 -12.82
C THR A 13 -1.83 -1.80 -12.53
N LYS A 14 -2.44 -0.91 -11.69
CA LYS A 14 -3.81 -1.10 -11.17
C LYS A 14 -4.01 -2.56 -10.72
N ALA A 15 -2.93 -3.14 -10.19
CA ALA A 15 -2.94 -4.52 -9.77
C ALA A 15 -4.08 -4.64 -8.78
N THR A 16 -5.14 -5.26 -9.21
CA THR A 16 -6.19 -5.71 -8.32
C THR A 16 -5.44 -6.43 -7.22
N LEU A 17 -5.49 -5.89 -6.02
CA LEU A 17 -5.07 -6.61 -4.85
C LEU A 17 -5.68 -7.99 -5.02
N ASN A 18 -4.84 -8.99 -5.31
CA ASN A 18 -5.33 -10.31 -5.67
C ASN A 18 -5.81 -11.04 -4.41
N TRP A 19 -6.75 -10.43 -3.75
CA TRP A 19 -7.59 -11.06 -2.75
C TRP A 19 -8.66 -11.86 -3.51
N ALA A 20 -8.17 -12.79 -4.34
CA ALA A 20 -8.99 -13.54 -5.28
C ALA A 20 -10.18 -14.24 -4.62
N ALA A 21 -10.10 -14.48 -3.32
CA ALA A 21 -11.15 -15.07 -2.52
C ALA A 21 -12.15 -14.03 -1.93
N LEU A 22 -11.90 -12.71 -2.05
CA LEU A 22 -12.74 -11.71 -1.41
C LEU A 22 -13.44 -10.83 -2.46
N PRO A 23 -14.71 -11.14 -2.81
CA PRO A 23 -15.44 -10.45 -3.88
C PRO A 23 -15.73 -8.98 -3.57
N LEU A 24 -15.75 -8.61 -2.28
CA LEU A 24 -16.13 -7.28 -1.80
C LEU A 24 -14.92 -6.39 -1.47
N CYS A 25 -13.71 -6.80 -1.87
CA CYS A 25 -12.49 -6.04 -1.65
C CYS A 25 -11.92 -5.55 -2.97
N GLY A 26 -11.39 -4.34 -3.00
CA GLY A 26 -10.79 -3.81 -4.23
C GLY A 26 -10.34 -2.36 -4.12
N VAL A 27 -9.76 -1.90 -5.22
CA VAL A 27 -9.44 -0.49 -5.44
C VAL A 27 -10.39 0.04 -6.49
N PHE A 28 -11.04 1.15 -6.18
CA PHE A 28 -12.05 1.78 -7.01
C PHE A 28 -11.69 3.23 -7.29
N ASP A 29 -11.71 3.58 -8.57
CA ASP A 29 -11.50 4.97 -9.01
C ASP A 29 -12.69 5.83 -8.56
N THR A 30 -12.41 7.06 -8.13
CA THR A 30 -13.35 8.11 -7.78
C THR A 30 -13.19 9.30 -8.73
N THR A 31 -13.97 10.36 -8.57
CA THR A 31 -13.88 11.54 -9.44
C THR A 31 -12.54 12.30 -9.31
N ASP A 32 -11.84 12.15 -8.19
CA ASP A 32 -10.65 12.93 -7.84
C ASP A 32 -9.48 12.06 -7.30
N GLY A 33 -9.57 10.73 -7.42
CA GLY A 33 -8.54 9.81 -6.94
C GLY A 33 -9.00 8.37 -6.98
N ALA A 34 -8.68 7.61 -5.93
CA ALA A 34 -9.15 6.24 -5.76
C ALA A 34 -9.25 5.88 -4.26
N VAL A 35 -10.06 4.89 -3.96
CA VAL A 35 -10.20 4.31 -2.61
C VAL A 35 -9.93 2.82 -2.62
N VAL A 36 -9.29 2.33 -1.58
CA VAL A 36 -9.25 0.90 -1.28
C VAL A 36 -10.40 0.58 -0.32
N VAL A 37 -11.17 -0.45 -0.63
CA VAL A 37 -12.28 -0.94 0.19
C VAL A 37 -11.99 -2.37 0.60
N VAL A 38 -12.25 -2.68 1.88
CA VAL A 38 -12.13 -4.03 2.44
C VAL A 38 -13.50 -4.44 3.00
N GLY A 39 -14.29 -5.07 2.15
CA GLY A 39 -15.61 -5.62 2.51
C GLY A 39 -15.48 -6.98 3.20
N ALA A 40 -14.73 -7.02 4.31
CA ALA A 40 -14.52 -8.20 5.14
C ALA A 40 -14.66 -7.82 6.61
N PHE A 41 -14.57 -8.79 7.49
CA PHE A 41 -14.60 -8.62 8.95
C PHE A 41 -15.94 -8.09 9.53
N LYS A 42 -17.02 -8.17 8.75
CA LYS A 42 -18.39 -7.84 9.20
C LYS A 42 -19.34 -8.98 8.87
N GLU A 43 -20.48 -8.98 9.51
CA GLU A 43 -21.52 -10.02 9.34
C GLU A 43 -22.18 -9.93 7.96
N ASN A 44 -22.49 -8.71 7.49
CA ASN A 44 -23.11 -8.48 6.18
C ASN A 44 -22.47 -7.31 5.42
N PRO A 45 -21.19 -7.45 5.00
CA PRO A 45 -20.47 -6.35 4.37
C PRO A 45 -21.06 -5.91 3.03
N LEU A 46 -21.74 -6.79 2.29
CA LEU A 46 -22.34 -6.44 0.99
C LEU A 46 -23.52 -5.47 1.17
N GLN A 47 -24.37 -5.67 2.17
CA GLN A 47 -25.46 -4.75 2.49
C GLN A 47 -24.91 -3.37 2.86
N ASP A 48 -23.91 -3.34 3.76
CA ASP A 48 -23.29 -2.10 4.20
C ASP A 48 -22.63 -1.33 3.05
N ILE A 49 -21.96 -2.04 2.11
CA ILE A 49 -21.41 -1.43 0.90
C ILE A 49 -22.54 -0.85 0.04
N CYS A 50 -23.62 -1.59 -0.21
CA CYS A 50 -24.76 -1.08 -0.98
C CYS A 50 -25.33 0.20 -0.37
N ILE A 51 -25.47 0.26 0.96
CA ILE A 51 -25.91 1.50 1.64
C ILE A 51 -24.90 2.63 1.43
N ALA A 52 -23.61 2.36 1.61
CA ALA A 52 -22.54 3.36 1.50
C ALA A 52 -22.44 3.96 0.10
N ILE A 53 -22.56 3.13 -0.94
CA ILE A 53 -22.51 3.58 -2.34
C ILE A 53 -23.87 4.08 -2.86
N LYS A 54 -24.90 4.07 -2.01
CA LYS A 54 -26.29 4.46 -2.36
C LYS A 54 -26.84 3.62 -3.53
N HIS A 55 -26.52 2.31 -3.51
CA HIS A 55 -27.07 1.40 -4.50
C HIS A 55 -28.60 1.31 -4.38
N ALA A 56 -29.31 1.24 -5.51
CA ALA A 56 -30.77 1.23 -5.54
C ALA A 56 -31.38 -0.05 -4.92
N GLU A 57 -30.65 -1.15 -5.01
CA GLU A 57 -31.07 -2.47 -4.52
C GLU A 57 -30.11 -2.96 -3.42
N ASP A 58 -30.62 -3.70 -2.46
CA ASP A 58 -29.80 -4.44 -1.52
C ASP A 58 -29.34 -5.75 -2.16
N LEU A 59 -28.13 -5.75 -2.71
CA LEU A 59 -27.56 -6.91 -3.39
C LEU A 59 -27.31 -8.08 -2.44
N SER A 60 -27.28 -7.87 -1.11
CA SER A 60 -27.12 -8.95 -0.15
C SER A 60 -28.33 -9.89 -0.10
N ILE A 61 -29.49 -9.43 -0.51
CA ILE A 61 -30.70 -10.26 -0.66
C ILE A 61 -30.53 -11.26 -1.81
N LYS A 62 -29.88 -10.83 -2.90
CA LYS A 62 -29.65 -11.64 -4.08
C LYS A 62 -28.45 -12.56 -3.93
N TYR A 63 -27.44 -12.11 -3.21
CA TYR A 63 -26.17 -12.82 -2.98
C TYR A 63 -25.89 -12.96 -1.47
N PRO A 64 -26.71 -13.77 -0.74
CA PRO A 64 -26.65 -13.83 0.71
C PRO A 64 -25.44 -14.59 1.26
N MET A 65 -24.88 -15.52 0.47
CA MET A 65 -23.76 -16.35 0.90
C MET A 65 -22.46 -15.92 0.22
N LEU A 66 -21.34 -16.21 0.85
CA LEU A 66 -20.02 -15.90 0.28
C LEU A 66 -19.81 -16.57 -1.08
N GLU A 67 -20.28 -17.79 -1.22
CA GLU A 67 -20.18 -18.56 -2.47
C GLU A 67 -20.89 -17.83 -3.61
N ASP A 68 -22.13 -17.34 -3.36
CA ASP A 68 -22.91 -16.56 -4.35
C ASP A 68 -22.17 -15.28 -4.74
N GLN A 69 -21.54 -14.61 -3.76
CA GLN A 69 -20.77 -13.39 -3.98
C GLN A 69 -19.48 -13.64 -4.76
N VAL A 70 -18.82 -14.79 -4.54
CA VAL A 70 -17.64 -15.20 -5.31
C VAL A 70 -18.01 -15.48 -6.76
N GLU A 71 -19.11 -16.18 -7.02
CA GLU A 71 -19.60 -16.42 -8.39
C GLU A 71 -20.02 -15.13 -9.09
N ALA A 72 -20.62 -14.19 -8.36
CA ALA A 72 -21.06 -12.89 -8.88
C ALA A 72 -19.97 -11.80 -8.83
N LYS A 73 -18.73 -12.13 -8.51
CA LYS A 73 -17.65 -11.18 -8.23
C LYS A 73 -17.50 -10.12 -9.32
N GLU A 74 -17.44 -10.51 -10.57
CA GLU A 74 -17.25 -9.56 -11.68
C GLU A 74 -18.40 -8.56 -11.76
N PHE A 75 -19.63 -9.03 -11.59
CA PHE A 75 -20.82 -8.18 -11.55
C PHE A 75 -20.77 -7.21 -10.36
N LEU A 76 -20.52 -7.70 -9.15
CA LEU A 76 -20.44 -6.87 -7.95
C LEU A 76 -19.33 -5.80 -8.07
N GLN A 77 -18.18 -6.19 -8.57
CA GLN A 77 -17.06 -5.26 -8.79
C GLN A 77 -17.40 -4.18 -9.82
N GLU A 78 -18.17 -4.50 -10.86
CA GLU A 78 -18.59 -3.52 -11.85
C GLU A 78 -19.63 -2.52 -11.30
N GLU A 79 -20.59 -3.02 -10.52
CA GLU A 79 -21.55 -2.16 -9.80
C GLU A 79 -20.81 -1.20 -8.86
N PHE A 80 -19.82 -1.71 -8.10
CA PHE A 80 -19.03 -0.86 -7.22
C PHE A 80 -18.25 0.20 -8.00
N ARG A 81 -17.55 -0.18 -9.08
CA ARG A 81 -16.84 0.77 -9.94
C ARG A 81 -17.78 1.87 -10.48
N SER A 82 -18.95 1.48 -10.98
CA SER A 82 -19.95 2.41 -11.50
C SER A 82 -20.43 3.43 -10.48
N HIS A 83 -20.50 3.06 -9.20
CA HIS A 83 -20.95 3.95 -8.14
C HIS A 83 -19.81 4.81 -7.59
N PHE A 84 -18.65 4.23 -7.32
CA PHE A 84 -17.48 4.97 -6.83
C PHE A 84 -17.00 6.02 -7.83
N SER A 85 -17.04 5.75 -9.14
CA SER A 85 -16.65 6.70 -10.18
C SER A 85 -17.47 7.99 -10.21
N LYS A 86 -18.62 8.04 -9.52
CA LYS A 86 -19.50 9.20 -9.41
C LYS A 86 -19.34 10.00 -8.13
N MET A 87 -18.52 9.49 -7.18
CA MET A 87 -18.28 10.11 -5.87
C MET A 87 -16.87 10.70 -5.81
N SER A 88 -16.68 11.73 -4.99
CA SER A 88 -15.33 12.13 -4.58
C SER A 88 -14.72 11.11 -3.60
N THR A 89 -13.39 11.08 -3.52
CA THR A 89 -12.65 10.24 -2.56
C THR A 89 -13.14 10.50 -1.13
N THR A 90 -13.31 11.76 -0.76
CA THR A 90 -13.80 12.16 0.57
C THR A 90 -15.23 11.67 0.82
N GLU A 91 -16.14 11.80 -0.17
CA GLU A 91 -17.52 11.31 -0.04
C GLU A 91 -17.53 9.79 0.12
N ALA A 92 -16.78 9.07 -0.68
CA ALA A 92 -16.68 7.61 -0.61
C ALA A 92 -16.23 7.14 0.78
N ILE A 93 -15.12 7.72 1.30
CA ILE A 93 -14.60 7.39 2.62
C ILE A 93 -15.64 7.68 3.71
N ASN A 94 -16.21 8.88 3.75
CA ASN A 94 -17.21 9.26 4.74
C ASN A 94 -18.44 8.33 4.72
N ASN A 95 -18.86 7.88 3.56
CA ASN A 95 -20.00 6.97 3.44
C ASN A 95 -19.64 5.57 3.94
N MET A 96 -18.44 5.07 3.63
CA MET A 96 -17.95 3.78 4.10
C MET A 96 -17.77 3.77 5.62
N GLU A 97 -17.16 4.81 6.19
CA GLU A 97 -16.96 4.96 7.63
C GLU A 97 -18.29 4.97 8.41
N LYS A 98 -19.34 5.62 7.87
CA LYS A 98 -20.69 5.60 8.48
C LYS A 98 -21.27 4.21 8.59
N GLN A 99 -20.86 3.30 7.72
CA GLN A 99 -21.25 1.90 7.76
C GLN A 99 -20.21 1.02 8.47
N ASP A 100 -19.21 1.63 9.13
CA ASP A 100 -18.12 0.91 9.81
C ASP A 100 -17.40 -0.08 8.87
N LEU A 101 -17.14 0.34 7.63
CA LEU A 101 -16.40 -0.40 6.62
C LEU A 101 -14.97 0.12 6.53
N LEU A 102 -14.01 -0.80 6.39
CA LEU A 102 -12.62 -0.44 6.18
C LEU A 102 -12.42 0.16 4.79
N CYS A 103 -12.04 1.42 4.76
CA CYS A 103 -11.78 2.17 3.55
C CYS A 103 -10.65 3.16 3.78
N ALA A 104 -9.81 3.36 2.78
CA ALA A 104 -8.74 4.37 2.84
C ALA A 104 -8.50 4.98 1.44
N PRO A 105 -8.01 6.23 1.37
CA PRO A 105 -7.61 6.82 0.10
C PRO A 105 -6.35 6.12 -0.43
N VAL A 106 -6.28 5.94 -1.74
CA VAL A 106 -5.04 5.51 -2.40
C VAL A 106 -4.20 6.75 -2.65
N LYS A 107 -3.09 6.88 -1.93
CA LYS A 107 -2.15 8.00 -2.04
C LYS A 107 -1.10 7.71 -3.10
N SER A 108 -0.69 8.74 -3.84
CA SER A 108 0.53 8.70 -4.63
C SER A 108 1.76 8.54 -3.71
N LEU A 109 2.89 8.13 -4.29
CA LEU A 109 4.14 8.02 -3.52
C LEU A 109 4.53 9.37 -2.89
N GLU A 110 4.36 10.46 -3.62
CA GLU A 110 4.67 11.80 -3.13
C GLU A 110 3.80 12.20 -1.94
N GLU A 111 2.49 11.94 -2.01
CA GLU A 111 1.56 12.17 -0.92
C GLU A 111 1.85 11.28 0.29
N ALA A 112 2.16 10.00 0.06
CA ALA A 112 2.51 9.08 1.14
C ALA A 112 3.80 9.47 1.86
N LEU A 113 4.81 10.00 1.15
CA LEU A 113 6.05 10.49 1.75
C LEU A 113 5.85 11.77 2.58
N LYS A 114 4.84 12.58 2.25
CA LYS A 114 4.48 13.82 2.97
C LYS A 114 3.40 13.60 4.03
N ASP A 115 2.89 12.38 4.16
CA ASP A 115 1.86 12.06 5.12
C ASP A 115 2.31 12.30 6.56
N GLU A 116 1.41 12.84 7.38
CA GLU A 116 1.69 13.10 8.79
C GLU A 116 2.09 11.82 9.53
N GLN A 117 1.42 10.71 9.25
CA GLN A 117 1.72 9.42 9.87
C GLN A 117 3.11 8.90 9.49
N THR A 118 3.57 9.14 8.26
CA THR A 118 4.92 8.82 7.80
C THR A 118 5.97 9.59 8.61
N THR A 119 5.68 10.86 8.92
CA THR A 119 6.53 11.70 9.74
C THR A 119 6.51 11.27 11.21
N VAL A 120 5.34 11.08 11.81
CA VAL A 120 5.17 10.65 13.21
C VAL A 120 5.85 9.31 13.46
N ASN A 121 5.74 8.38 12.54
CA ASN A 121 6.38 7.06 12.63
C ASN A 121 7.85 7.06 12.24
N GLN A 122 8.45 8.22 11.93
CA GLN A 122 9.85 8.35 11.53
C GLN A 122 10.24 7.40 10.39
N MET A 123 9.31 7.21 9.44
CA MET A 123 9.50 6.29 8.31
C MET A 123 10.51 6.79 7.28
N ILE A 124 10.90 8.07 7.36
CA ILE A 124 11.90 8.68 6.50
C ILE A 124 13.09 9.12 7.35
N ALA A 125 14.25 8.58 7.05
CA ALA A 125 15.51 8.97 7.66
C ALA A 125 16.37 9.79 6.68
N THR A 126 17.12 10.74 7.21
CA THR A 126 18.08 11.53 6.43
C THR A 126 19.48 11.04 6.74
N MET A 127 20.30 10.83 5.71
CA MET A 127 21.71 10.50 5.85
C MET A 127 22.56 11.42 4.98
N ASN A 128 23.80 11.63 5.38
CA ASN A 128 24.79 12.39 4.60
C ASN A 128 25.66 11.43 3.78
N HIS A 129 25.41 11.37 2.48
CA HIS A 129 26.22 10.58 1.58
C HIS A 129 27.47 11.37 1.14
N PRO A 130 28.68 10.77 1.15
CA PRO A 130 29.93 11.51 0.88
C PRO A 130 29.99 12.13 -0.52
N ILE A 131 29.31 11.55 -1.50
CA ILE A 131 29.30 12.04 -2.89
C ILE A 131 28.01 12.83 -3.20
N HIS A 132 26.86 12.38 -2.69
CA HIS A 132 25.54 12.91 -3.05
C HIS A 132 24.95 13.89 -2.04
N GLY A 133 25.68 14.19 -0.95
CA GLY A 133 25.19 15.08 0.12
C GLY A 133 24.04 14.46 0.91
N SER A 134 23.13 15.30 1.35
CA SER A 134 21.97 14.86 2.14
C SER A 134 20.97 14.10 1.26
N ILE A 135 20.68 12.84 1.60
CA ILE A 135 19.70 12.00 0.94
C ILE A 135 18.67 11.47 1.94
N GLN A 136 17.45 11.29 1.48
CA GLN A 136 16.40 10.66 2.25
C GLN A 136 16.27 9.18 1.87
N VAL A 137 16.07 8.35 2.88
CA VAL A 137 15.89 6.90 2.74
C VAL A 137 14.72 6.44 3.61
N ILE A 138 14.12 5.32 3.24
CA ILE A 138 13.10 4.68 4.07
C ILE A 138 13.80 4.10 5.29
N SER A 139 13.30 4.45 6.48
CA SER A 139 13.75 3.93 7.77
C SER A 139 13.23 2.51 8.03
N SER A 140 13.65 1.93 9.13
CA SER A 140 13.07 0.66 9.59
C SER A 140 11.65 0.88 10.11
N PRO A 141 10.68 0.03 9.72
CA PRO A 141 9.34 0.04 10.32
C PRO A 141 9.32 -0.58 11.73
N ILE A 142 10.42 -1.20 12.15
CA ILE A 142 10.53 -1.85 13.46
C ILE A 142 11.15 -0.87 14.44
N THR A 143 10.42 -0.52 15.49
CA THR A 143 10.91 0.30 16.60
C THR A 143 11.23 -0.60 17.78
N MET A 144 12.47 -0.51 18.30
CA MET A 144 12.94 -1.27 19.44
C MET A 144 13.41 -0.31 20.53
N SER A 145 13.00 -0.54 21.79
CA SER A 145 13.35 0.32 22.93
C SER A 145 14.83 0.30 23.25
N ASP A 146 15.43 -0.90 23.25
CA ASP A 146 16.81 -1.12 23.70
C ASP A 146 17.82 -1.08 22.55
N SER A 147 17.39 -1.23 21.33
CA SER A 147 18.23 -1.25 20.12
C SER A 147 17.58 -0.46 19.00
N PRO A 148 17.48 0.89 19.13
CA PRO A 148 16.84 1.72 18.12
C PRO A 148 17.58 1.62 16.78
N PHE A 149 16.82 1.77 15.70
CA PHE A 149 17.39 1.81 14.34
C PHE A 149 18.40 2.96 14.22
N THR A 150 19.58 2.64 13.69
CA THR A 150 20.64 3.61 13.36
C THR A 150 21.20 3.33 11.98
N ILE A 151 21.48 4.38 11.21
CA ILE A 151 22.15 4.30 9.93
C ILE A 151 23.66 4.26 10.21
N ARG A 152 24.30 3.09 10.03
CA ARG A 152 25.75 2.92 10.25
C ARG A 152 26.58 3.25 9.03
N HIS A 153 26.08 2.89 7.84
CA HIS A 153 26.76 3.09 6.58
C HIS A 153 25.83 3.69 5.53
N THR A 154 26.38 4.51 4.66
CA THR A 154 25.68 4.96 3.47
C THR A 154 25.68 3.89 2.39
N PRO A 155 24.75 3.94 1.39
CA PRO A 155 24.83 3.07 0.23
C PRO A 155 26.22 3.14 -0.40
N PRO A 156 26.93 2.01 -0.62
CA PRO A 156 28.28 2.03 -1.14
C PRO A 156 28.31 2.30 -2.65
N GLY A 157 29.40 2.91 -3.12
CA GLY A 157 29.76 2.87 -4.53
C GLY A 157 30.16 1.46 -4.98
N LEU A 158 30.22 1.26 -6.31
CA LEU A 158 30.66 -0.03 -6.86
C LEU A 158 32.09 -0.33 -6.41
N GLY A 159 32.29 -1.50 -5.76
CA GLY A 159 33.59 -1.95 -5.27
C GLY A 159 34.14 -1.21 -4.03
N GLN A 160 33.38 -0.31 -3.41
CA GLN A 160 33.86 0.54 -2.32
C GLN A 160 34.45 -0.24 -1.13
N HIS A 161 33.90 -1.43 -0.83
CA HIS A 161 34.33 -2.27 0.30
C HIS A 161 35.06 -3.55 -0.12
N THR A 162 35.46 -3.65 -1.39
CA THR A 162 36.10 -4.88 -1.91
C THR A 162 37.38 -5.22 -1.15
N ASP A 163 38.27 -4.24 -0.99
CA ASP A 163 39.58 -4.46 -0.32
C ASP A 163 39.39 -4.80 1.17
N GLU A 164 38.44 -4.15 1.83
CA GLU A 164 38.11 -4.41 3.24
C GLU A 164 37.60 -5.85 3.43
N ILE A 165 36.65 -6.28 2.58
CA ILE A 165 36.08 -7.64 2.64
C ILE A 165 37.16 -8.69 2.31
N LEU A 166 37.99 -8.46 1.31
CA LEU A 166 39.08 -9.38 0.98
C LEU A 166 40.09 -9.48 2.12
N ALA A 167 40.42 -8.36 2.75
CA ALA A 167 41.33 -8.35 3.89
C ALA A 167 40.76 -9.13 5.10
N GLU A 168 39.46 -8.99 5.40
CA GLU A 168 38.79 -9.78 6.46
C GLU A 168 38.82 -11.28 6.17
N LEU A 169 38.83 -11.70 4.91
CA LEU A 169 38.93 -13.09 4.47
C LEU A 169 40.38 -13.59 4.36
N GLY A 170 41.38 -12.73 4.62
CA GLY A 170 42.78 -13.05 4.44
C GLY A 170 43.22 -13.18 2.97
N LEU A 171 42.46 -12.59 2.05
CA LEU A 171 42.71 -12.60 0.61
C LEU A 171 43.19 -11.24 0.13
N SER A 172 43.81 -11.20 -1.05
CA SER A 172 44.19 -9.99 -1.76
C SER A 172 43.49 -9.92 -3.13
N LEU A 173 43.46 -8.73 -3.77
CA LEU A 173 42.94 -8.58 -5.13
C LEU A 173 43.62 -9.52 -6.14
N ASN A 174 44.88 -9.92 -5.91
CA ASN A 174 45.59 -10.84 -6.77
C ASN A 174 45.13 -12.30 -6.64
N ASP A 175 44.43 -12.65 -5.55
CA ASP A 175 43.91 -13.99 -5.30
C ASP A 175 42.54 -14.24 -5.94
N THR A 176 41.95 -13.21 -6.60
CA THR A 176 40.59 -13.25 -7.17
C THR A 176 40.58 -13.27 -8.69
N GLN A 177 41.75 -13.53 -9.35
CA GLN A 177 41.85 -13.69 -10.80
C GLN A 177 41.69 -15.12 -11.28
#